data_d9166a3be40f508dc0104f9fc585bbb7
#
_entry.id   d9166a3be40f508dc0104f9fc585bbb7
#
_cell.length_a   1.000
_cell.length_b   1.000
_cell.length_c   1.000
_cell.angle_alpha   90.00
_cell.angle_beta   90.00
_cell.angle_gamma   90.00
#
_symmetry.space_group_name_H-M   'P 1'
#
loop_
_entity.id
_entity.type
_entity.pdbx_description
1 polymer ?
#
loop_
_entity_poly.entity_id
_entity_poly.type
_entity_poly.pdbx_seq_one_letter_code
_entity_poly.pdbx_strand_id
1 'polypeptide(L)'
;MLSDDEIKTNIANLDKGWELKDGKIVKLFEFSSFMKSIEFVNKIAKVAERLDHHPIITINWKTVKLKSRLSFYSLAVIIPFQAE
;
A
#
# COMPACT_ATOMS: atom_id res chain seq x y z
N MET A 1 2.58 -18.50 4.79
CA MET A 1 1.53 -17.74 4.10
C MET A 1 0.42 -17.41 5.08
N LEU A 2 -0.12 -16.21 5.01
CA LEU A 2 -1.18 -15.80 5.93
C LEU A 2 -2.50 -16.50 5.58
N SER A 3 -3.24 -16.90 6.62
CA SER A 3 -4.61 -17.41 6.46
C SER A 3 -5.56 -16.24 6.17
N ASP A 4 -6.75 -16.54 5.65
CA ASP A 4 -7.77 -15.51 5.39
C ASP A 4 -8.12 -14.73 6.65
N ASP A 5 -8.21 -15.41 7.80
CA ASP A 5 -8.52 -14.75 9.07
C ASP A 5 -7.40 -13.83 9.53
N GLU A 6 -6.14 -14.25 9.38
CA GLU A 6 -5.00 -13.41 9.70
C GLU A 6 -4.95 -12.19 8.80
N ILE A 7 -5.25 -12.36 7.52
CA ILE A 7 -5.31 -11.28 6.54
C ILE A 7 -6.37 -10.27 6.95
N LYS A 8 -7.59 -10.73 7.26
CA LYS A 8 -8.69 -9.86 7.68
C LYS A 8 -8.35 -9.10 8.95
N THR A 9 -7.72 -9.76 9.90
CA THR A 9 -7.31 -9.14 11.15
C THR A 9 -6.28 -8.04 10.89
N ASN A 10 -5.28 -8.30 10.05
CA ASN A 10 -4.27 -7.32 9.71
C ASN A 10 -4.86 -6.12 8.97
N ILE A 11 -5.80 -6.35 8.06
CA ILE A 11 -6.48 -5.28 7.35
C ILE A 11 -7.30 -4.42 8.31
N ALA A 12 -7.99 -5.04 9.27
CA ALA A 12 -8.78 -4.32 10.27
C ALA A 12 -7.90 -3.40 11.12
N ASN A 13 -6.62 -3.72 11.29
CA ASN A 13 -5.67 -2.92 12.03
C ASN A 13 -4.95 -1.87 11.18
N LEU A 14 -5.17 -1.87 9.87
CA LEU A 14 -4.62 -0.87 8.99
C LEU A 14 -5.46 0.41 9.04
N ASP A 15 -4.84 1.50 8.58
CA ASP A 15 -5.53 2.77 8.45
C ASP A 15 -6.76 2.63 7.56
N LYS A 16 -7.71 3.55 7.75
CA LYS A 16 -8.93 3.59 6.94
C LYS A 16 -8.60 3.77 5.47
N GLY A 17 -9.41 3.18 4.62
CA GLY A 17 -9.25 3.30 3.19
C GLY A 17 -8.58 2.10 2.54
N TRP A 18 -8.03 1.19 3.33
CA TRP A 18 -7.53 -0.07 2.79
C TRP A 18 -8.69 -1.02 2.52
N GLU A 19 -8.73 -1.58 1.34
CA GLU A 19 -9.77 -2.51 0.92
C GLU A 19 -9.16 -3.81 0.45
N LEU A 20 -9.85 -4.92 0.74
CA LEU A 20 -9.51 -6.22 0.17
C LEU A 20 -10.38 -6.43 -1.06
N LYS A 21 -9.75 -6.66 -2.21
CA LYS A 21 -10.43 -6.78 -3.49
C LYS A 21 -9.76 -7.86 -4.33
N ASP A 22 -10.48 -8.95 -4.60
CA ASP A 22 -9.99 -10.05 -5.42
C ASP A 22 -8.64 -10.59 -4.93
N GLY A 23 -8.49 -10.76 -3.61
CA GLY A 23 -7.26 -11.27 -3.02
C GLY A 23 -6.11 -10.26 -2.97
N LYS A 24 -6.40 -9.00 -3.28
CA LYS A 24 -5.41 -7.92 -3.25
C LYS A 24 -5.87 -6.82 -2.31
N ILE A 25 -4.91 -6.10 -1.74
CA ILE A 25 -5.20 -4.92 -0.94
C ILE A 25 -4.97 -3.68 -1.79
N VAL A 26 -5.87 -2.71 -1.64
CA VAL A 26 -5.90 -1.50 -2.45
C VAL A 26 -6.15 -0.30 -1.55
N LYS A 27 -5.42 0.78 -1.77
CA LYS A 27 -5.71 2.05 -1.10
C LYS A 27 -5.39 3.22 -2.02
N LEU A 28 -6.24 4.24 -1.96
CA LEU A 28 -6.03 5.50 -2.65
C LEU A 28 -5.52 6.54 -1.63
N PHE A 29 -4.41 7.17 -1.95
CA PHE A 29 -3.82 8.24 -1.14
C PHE A 29 -4.00 9.57 -1.86
N GLU A 30 -4.35 10.61 -1.12
CA GLU A 30 -4.50 11.96 -1.67
C GLU A 30 -3.45 12.89 -1.09
N PHE A 31 -2.93 13.79 -1.92
CA PHE A 31 -1.86 14.70 -1.55
C PHE A 31 -2.23 16.13 -1.92
N SER A 32 -1.48 17.09 -1.37
CA SER A 32 -1.72 18.51 -1.62
C SER A 32 -1.17 18.97 -2.97
N SER A 33 -0.25 18.21 -3.57
CA SER A 33 0.35 18.58 -4.85
C SER A 33 0.85 17.33 -5.59
N PHE A 34 1.12 17.49 -6.88
CA PHE A 34 1.73 16.44 -7.69
C PHE A 34 3.09 16.04 -7.14
N MET A 35 3.91 17.02 -6.76
CA MET A 35 5.25 16.72 -6.26
C MET A 35 5.19 15.92 -4.95
N LYS A 36 4.19 16.17 -4.11
CA LYS A 36 4.01 15.39 -2.88
C LYS A 36 3.66 13.95 -3.19
N SER A 37 2.84 13.69 -4.20
CA SER A 37 2.54 12.32 -4.61
C SER A 37 3.79 11.61 -5.14
N ILE A 38 4.65 12.31 -5.86
CA ILE A 38 5.90 11.74 -6.36
C ILE A 38 6.86 11.42 -5.22
N GLU A 39 6.97 12.30 -4.22
CA GLU A 39 7.78 12.03 -3.03
C GLU A 39 7.33 10.76 -2.32
N PHE A 40 6.02 10.59 -2.17
CA PHE A 40 5.44 9.40 -1.55
C PHE A 40 5.80 8.14 -2.35
N VAL A 41 5.64 8.18 -3.67
CA VAL A 41 5.98 7.05 -4.54
C VAL A 41 7.45 6.68 -4.41
N ASN A 42 8.34 7.66 -4.32
CA ASN A 42 9.76 7.40 -4.15
C ASN A 42 10.06 6.69 -2.84
N LYS A 43 9.36 7.05 -1.76
CA LYS A 43 9.51 6.35 -0.48
C LYS A 43 9.03 4.91 -0.56
N ILE A 44 7.86 4.70 -1.16
CA ILE A 44 7.30 3.35 -1.37
C ILE A 44 8.28 2.50 -2.20
N ALA A 45 8.81 3.08 -3.27
CA ALA A 45 9.70 2.36 -4.16
C ALA A 45 10.95 1.86 -3.45
N LYS A 46 11.53 2.68 -2.55
CA LYS A 46 12.72 2.28 -1.81
C LYS A 46 12.44 1.08 -0.90
N VAL A 47 11.32 1.08 -0.21
CA VAL A 47 10.94 -0.01 0.68
C VAL A 47 10.62 -1.26 -0.13
N ALA A 48 9.86 -1.12 -1.22
CA ALA A 48 9.49 -2.23 -2.08
C ALA A 48 10.73 -2.90 -2.68
N GLU A 49 11.70 -2.10 -3.12
CA GLU A 49 12.94 -2.63 -3.69
C GLU A 49 13.76 -3.38 -2.64
N ARG A 50 13.85 -2.84 -1.44
CA ARG A 50 14.60 -3.49 -0.35
C ARG A 50 14.01 -4.85 0.01
N LEU A 51 12.68 -4.96 -0.02
CA LEU A 51 11.98 -6.19 0.32
C LEU A 51 11.73 -7.09 -0.90
N ASP A 52 12.17 -6.65 -2.08
CA ASP A 52 11.93 -7.35 -3.35
C ASP A 52 10.46 -7.72 -3.51
N HIS A 53 9.59 -6.78 -3.17
CA HIS A 53 8.14 -6.96 -3.30
C HIS A 53 7.53 -5.67 -3.84
N HIS A 54 7.09 -5.72 -5.09
CA HIS A 54 6.73 -4.51 -5.84
C HIS A 54 5.21 -4.41 -6.01
N PRO A 55 4.57 -3.41 -5.38
CA PRO A 55 3.14 -3.16 -5.59
C PRO A 55 2.88 -2.53 -6.96
N ILE A 56 1.63 -2.58 -7.39
CA ILE A 56 1.21 -1.80 -8.55
C ILE A 56 0.94 -0.38 -8.05
N ILE A 57 1.62 0.59 -8.64
CA ILE A 57 1.53 2.00 -8.26
C ILE A 57 0.92 2.76 -9.41
N THR A 58 -0.21 3.40 -9.16
CA THR A 58 -0.87 4.25 -10.17
C THR A 58 -0.87 5.68 -9.67
N ILE A 59 -0.26 6.56 -10.45
CA ILE A 59 -0.19 7.99 -10.13
C ILE A 59 -1.19 8.73 -11.00
N ASN A 60 -2.07 9.50 -10.37
CA ASN A 60 -3.00 10.37 -11.08
C ASN A 60 -2.96 11.74 -10.42
N TRP A 61 -2.05 12.60 -10.92
CA TRP A 61 -1.81 13.96 -10.42
C TRP A 61 -1.56 13.98 -8.91
N LYS A 62 -2.57 14.32 -8.11
CA LYS A 62 -2.44 14.43 -6.65
C LYS A 62 -2.87 13.18 -5.90
N THR A 63 -3.13 12.09 -6.61
CA THR A 63 -3.52 10.84 -5.99
C THR A 63 -2.58 9.71 -6.39
N VAL A 64 -2.40 8.76 -5.48
CA VAL A 64 -1.62 7.56 -5.72
C VAL A 64 -2.45 6.37 -5.25
N LYS A 65 -2.65 5.41 -6.14
CA LYS A 65 -3.30 4.16 -5.78
C LYS A 65 -2.25 3.07 -5.66
N LEU A 66 -2.23 2.39 -4.52
CA LEU A 66 -1.39 1.22 -4.31
C LEU A 66 -2.26 -0.02 -4.36
N LYS A 67 -1.81 -1.02 -5.11
CA LYS A 67 -2.47 -2.31 -5.20
C LYS A 67 -1.42 -3.38 -5.08
N SER A 68 -1.61 -4.31 -4.15
CA SER A 68 -0.62 -5.33 -3.92
C SER A 68 -1.27 -6.64 -3.55
N ARG A 69 -0.59 -7.72 -3.90
CA ARG A 69 -0.99 -9.05 -3.48
C ARG A 69 -0.99 -9.11 -1.96
N LEU A 70 -1.95 -9.83 -1.40
CA LEU A 70 -2.05 -9.98 0.04
C LEU A 70 -1.06 -11.04 0.50
N SER A 71 0.03 -10.61 1.11
CA SER A 71 1.07 -11.48 1.63
C SER A 71 1.74 -10.80 2.80
N PHE A 72 2.60 -11.53 3.51
CA PHE A 72 3.38 -10.96 4.61
C PHE A 72 4.22 -9.78 4.11
N TYR A 73 4.86 -9.92 2.96
CA TYR A 73 5.72 -8.87 2.41
C TYR A 73 4.93 -7.64 1.98
N SER A 74 3.71 -7.83 1.47
CA SER A 74 2.84 -6.70 1.12
C SER A 74 2.54 -5.86 2.34
N LEU A 75 2.21 -6.51 3.46
CA LEU A 75 1.93 -5.81 4.71
C LEU A 75 3.18 -5.08 5.21
N ALA A 76 4.36 -5.69 5.07
CA ALA A 76 5.60 -5.07 5.49
C ALA A 76 5.92 -3.80 4.68
N VAL A 77 5.57 -3.77 3.40
CA VAL A 77 5.72 -2.57 2.58
C VAL A 77 4.73 -1.48 2.98
N ILE A 78 3.50 -1.88 3.28
CA ILE A 78 2.39 -0.96 3.48
C ILE A 78 2.38 -0.33 4.87
N ILE A 79 2.65 -1.12 5.92
CA ILE A 79 2.54 -0.68 7.31
C ILE A 79 3.27 0.64 7.59
N PRO A 80 4.51 0.87 7.11
CA PRO A 80 5.19 2.13 7.39
C PRO A 80 4.49 3.38 6.86
N PHE A 81 3.54 3.22 5.94
CA PHE A 81 2.88 4.35 5.27
C PHE A 81 1.41 4.50 5.63
N GLN A 82 0.89 3.66 6.51
CA GLN A 82 -0.54 3.69 6.80
C GLN A 82 -0.97 4.93 7.58
N ALA A 83 -0.04 5.59 8.23
CA ALA A 83 -0.32 6.77 9.04
C ALA A 83 -0.16 8.09 8.27
N GLU A 84 0.14 8.04 7.01
CA GLU A 84 0.32 9.23 6.15
C GLU A 84 -1.01 10.00 5.86
#